data_04a68ce5b4ff5ec88a8189216d583e71
#
_entry.id   04a68ce5b4ff5ec88a8189216d583e71
#
_cell.length_a   1.000
_cell.length_b   1.000
_cell.length_c   1.000
_cell.angle_alpha   90.00
_cell.angle_beta   90.00
_cell.angle_gamma   90.00
#
_symmetry.space_group_name_H-M   'P 1'
#
loop_
_entity.id
_entity.type
_entity.pdbx_description
1 polymer ?
#
loop_
_entity_poly.entity_id
_entity_poly.type
_entity_poly.pdbx_seq_one_letter_code
_entity_poly.pdbx_strand_id
1 'polypeptide(L)'
;IRTCYLHLVSKIYSTIIYYIDKDFTQNQVSGNIKNQSEDSMKIKITGIIIMVIFAGTLIFYTCGKSQPQTDNQIYIGVACYDQKDTFIEELVDAFKEQCSSMESKDYAISMTIMDASNSQRVQNDQIEQMINDGCNVLCVNLADRTEPSEIIDAAKEKDIPIIFFNREPVEEDMRRWDKLYYVGGKAKQSGELQGELAADFIKVNPQADRNNDGKIQYVILEGEMGHQDAIIRTESVVESLKANDISLEKLSYQIANWNRAQAQTRMMQLIGQY
;
A
#
# COMPACT_ATOMS: atom_id res chain seq x y z
N ILE A 1 -16.24 9.66 2.91
CA ILE A 1 -15.47 8.63 2.18
C ILE A 1 -14.40 9.34 1.32
N ARG A 2 -14.75 10.24 0.38
CA ARG A 2 -13.80 10.94 -0.51
C ARG A 2 -12.70 11.70 0.25
N THR A 3 -13.00 12.27 1.40
CA THR A 3 -12.03 13.01 2.24
C THR A 3 -11.03 12.07 2.94
N CYS A 4 -11.44 10.87 3.34
CA CYS A 4 -10.56 9.84 3.89
C CYS A 4 -9.57 9.30 2.83
N TYR A 5 -10.05 9.10 1.60
CA TYR A 5 -9.21 8.68 0.48
C TYR A 5 -8.10 9.69 0.19
N LEU A 6 -8.45 10.97 0.05
CA LEU A 6 -7.48 12.03 -0.21
C LEU A 6 -6.44 12.15 0.90
N HIS A 7 -6.83 11.93 2.16
CA HIS A 7 -5.89 11.98 3.28
C HIS A 7 -4.94 10.77 3.32
N LEU A 8 -5.43 9.58 3.00
CA LEU A 8 -4.62 8.37 2.92
C LEU A 8 -3.61 8.44 1.76
N VAL A 9 -4.08 8.83 0.57
CA VAL A 9 -3.25 9.05 -0.61
C VAL A 9 -2.19 10.13 -0.35
N SER A 10 -2.56 11.24 0.28
CA SER A 10 -1.62 12.31 0.67
C SER A 10 -0.55 11.82 1.65
N LYS A 11 -0.88 10.90 2.57
CA LYS A 11 0.10 10.32 3.50
C LYS A 11 1.06 9.34 2.83
N ILE A 12 0.56 8.44 1.99
CA ILE A 12 1.41 7.54 1.18
C ILE A 12 2.41 8.39 0.39
N TYR A 13 1.89 9.41 -0.28
CA TYR A 13 2.66 10.36 -1.03
C TYR A 13 3.72 11.10 -0.20
N SER A 14 3.34 11.73 0.91
CA SER A 14 4.29 12.45 1.77
C SER A 14 5.42 11.53 2.27
N THR A 15 5.12 10.25 2.51
CA THR A 15 6.10 9.25 2.92
C THR A 15 7.06 8.90 1.79
N ILE A 16 6.55 8.74 0.56
CA ILE A 16 7.37 8.49 -0.64
C ILE A 16 8.33 9.67 -0.89
N ILE A 17 7.82 10.90 -0.85
CA ILE A 17 8.64 12.12 -1.10
C ILE A 17 9.69 12.32 0.00
N TYR A 18 9.34 12.17 1.27
CA TYR A 18 10.30 12.26 2.38
C TYR A 18 11.47 11.28 2.19
N TYR A 19 11.17 10.10 1.68
CA TYR A 19 12.19 9.07 1.45
C TYR A 19 13.11 9.42 0.27
N ILE A 20 12.54 9.86 -0.84
CA ILE A 20 13.27 10.25 -2.05
C ILE A 20 14.20 11.44 -1.76
N ASP A 21 13.71 12.44 -1.04
CA ASP A 21 14.50 13.64 -0.69
C ASP A 21 15.68 13.30 0.25
N LYS A 22 15.50 12.31 1.13
CA LYS A 22 16.54 11.84 2.05
C LYS A 22 17.65 11.05 1.34
N ASP A 23 17.31 10.16 0.40
CA ASP A 23 18.27 9.41 -0.40
C ASP A 23 19.01 10.32 -1.40
N PHE A 24 18.31 11.29 -1.99
CA PHE A 24 18.91 12.29 -2.89
C PHE A 24 19.99 13.13 -2.19
N THR A 25 19.73 13.57 -0.94
CA THR A 25 20.71 14.33 -0.17
C THR A 25 21.91 13.48 0.28
N GLN A 26 21.74 12.18 0.57
CA GLN A 26 22.86 11.30 0.94
C GLN A 26 23.73 10.95 -0.28
N ASN A 27 23.14 10.72 -1.45
CA ASN A 27 23.88 10.42 -2.69
C ASN A 27 24.67 11.63 -3.22
N GLN A 28 24.17 12.85 -3.07
CA GLN A 28 24.92 14.09 -3.41
C GLN A 28 26.17 14.26 -2.54
N VAL A 29 26.11 13.89 -1.25
CA VAL A 29 27.26 13.99 -0.33
C VAL A 29 28.30 12.90 -0.62
N SER A 30 27.90 11.69 -1.06
CA SER A 30 28.85 10.60 -1.39
C SER A 30 29.47 10.73 -2.78
N GLY A 31 28.77 11.33 -3.76
CA GLY A 31 29.27 11.57 -5.11
C GLY A 31 30.40 12.61 -5.18
N ASN A 32 30.41 13.60 -4.32
CA ASN A 32 31.43 14.64 -4.28
C ASN A 32 32.77 14.20 -3.68
N ILE A 33 32.85 13.05 -3.02
CA ILE A 33 34.12 12.56 -2.41
C ILE A 33 34.91 11.66 -3.38
N LYS A 34 34.29 11.12 -4.44
CA LYS A 34 34.96 10.22 -5.39
C LYS A 34 35.67 10.89 -6.57
N ASN A 35 35.41 12.16 -6.85
CA ASN A 35 35.94 12.82 -8.05
C ASN A 35 37.29 13.57 -7.87
N GLN A 36 38.00 13.41 -6.77
CA GLN A 36 39.27 14.12 -6.52
C GLN A 36 40.55 13.25 -6.56
N SER A 37 40.50 11.96 -6.92
CA SER A 37 41.72 11.10 -6.86
C SER A 37 42.16 10.39 -8.14
N GLU A 38 41.57 10.63 -9.32
CA GLU A 38 41.92 9.86 -10.55
C GLU A 38 42.62 10.64 -11.71
N ASP A 39 42.99 11.89 -11.54
CA ASP A 39 43.53 12.71 -12.67
C ASP A 39 45.05 12.80 -12.75
N SER A 40 45.82 11.76 -12.32
CA SER A 40 47.30 11.84 -12.35
C SER A 40 48.04 10.65 -12.93
N MET A 41 47.50 9.84 -13.84
CA MET A 41 48.35 8.82 -14.49
C MET A 41 47.83 8.19 -15.80
N LYS A 42 47.64 8.96 -16.87
CA LYS A 42 47.44 8.40 -18.22
C LYS A 42 47.90 9.33 -19.33
N ILE A 43 49.21 9.56 -19.40
CA ILE A 43 49.84 10.05 -20.63
C ILE A 43 51.10 9.18 -20.85
N LYS A 44 51.01 8.19 -21.71
CA LYS A 44 52.04 7.53 -22.52
C LYS A 44 51.72 6.04 -22.69
N ILE A 45 50.90 5.69 -23.62
CA ILE A 45 50.94 4.49 -24.48
C ILE A 45 49.85 4.63 -25.53
N THR A 46 50.08 5.53 -26.50
CA THR A 46 49.22 5.67 -27.69
C THR A 46 50.11 5.52 -28.90
N GLY A 47 50.04 4.41 -29.60
CA GLY A 47 50.80 4.29 -30.84
C GLY A 47 50.72 3.01 -31.66
N ILE A 48 50.32 1.87 -31.12
CA ILE A 48 50.52 0.61 -31.89
C ILE A 48 49.27 -0.31 -31.99
N ILE A 49 48.09 0.07 -31.54
CA ILE A 49 46.90 -0.81 -31.60
C ILE A 49 45.76 -0.26 -32.49
N ILE A 50 46.05 0.64 -33.41
CA ILE A 50 45.00 1.22 -34.30
C ILE A 50 44.74 0.41 -35.57
N MET A 51 45.48 -0.63 -35.90
CA MET A 51 45.40 -1.34 -37.19
C MET A 51 44.74 -2.73 -37.18
N VAL A 52 44.35 -3.30 -36.09
CA VAL A 52 43.76 -4.65 -36.06
C VAL A 52 42.26 -4.66 -35.65
N ILE A 53 41.68 -3.54 -35.24
CA ILE A 53 40.29 -3.48 -34.73
C ILE A 53 39.27 -3.07 -35.83
N PHE A 54 39.68 -2.78 -37.06
CA PHE A 54 38.72 -2.32 -38.11
C PHE A 54 38.05 -3.45 -38.89
N ALA A 55 38.38 -4.72 -38.66
CA ALA A 55 37.78 -5.85 -39.40
C ALA A 55 36.82 -6.73 -38.54
N GLY A 56 36.64 -6.44 -37.25
CA GLY A 56 35.81 -7.27 -36.33
C GLY A 56 34.54 -6.63 -35.79
N THR A 57 34.24 -5.38 -36.12
CA THR A 57 33.17 -4.59 -35.46
C THR A 57 31.85 -4.48 -36.19
N LEU A 58 31.49 -5.43 -37.04
CA LEU A 58 30.19 -5.38 -37.76
C LEU A 58 29.16 -6.43 -37.29
N ILE A 59 29.38 -7.16 -36.20
CA ILE A 59 28.47 -8.23 -35.76
C ILE A 59 27.89 -8.03 -34.34
N PHE A 60 28.25 -7.00 -33.59
CA PHE A 60 27.70 -6.80 -32.22
C PHE A 60 27.01 -5.46 -31.99
N TYR A 61 26.16 -5.03 -32.91
CA TYR A 61 25.29 -3.86 -32.70
C TYR A 61 23.81 -4.24 -32.54
N THR A 62 23.52 -5.31 -31.78
CA THR A 62 22.18 -5.57 -31.25
C THR A 62 22.26 -6.00 -29.79
N CYS A 63 23.01 -5.28 -28.98
CA CYS A 63 22.86 -5.40 -27.54
C CYS A 63 21.98 -4.25 -27.08
N GLY A 64 20.90 -4.59 -26.40
CA GLY A 64 19.85 -3.66 -25.99
C GLY A 64 20.42 -2.38 -25.40
N LYS A 65 19.93 -1.25 -25.88
CA LYS A 65 20.11 0.03 -25.22
C LYS A 65 19.46 -0.06 -23.86
N SER A 66 20.24 -0.33 -22.82
CA SER A 66 19.89 0.18 -21.50
C SER A 66 19.79 1.70 -21.68
N GLN A 67 18.60 2.24 -21.59
CA GLN A 67 18.45 3.68 -21.53
C GLN A 67 19.28 4.19 -20.36
N PRO A 68 19.99 5.30 -20.48
CA PRO A 68 20.65 5.91 -19.34
C PRO A 68 19.54 6.21 -18.32
N GLN A 69 19.61 5.55 -17.18
CA GLN A 69 18.78 5.86 -16.03
C GLN A 69 19.11 7.32 -15.69
N THR A 70 18.19 8.22 -16.00
CA THR A 70 18.31 9.60 -15.54
C THR A 70 18.17 9.53 -14.02
N ASP A 71 19.07 10.18 -13.28
CA ASP A 71 19.13 10.18 -11.81
C ASP A 71 17.84 10.64 -11.12
N ASN A 72 16.79 10.97 -11.86
CA ASN A 72 15.52 11.54 -11.42
C ASN A 72 14.30 10.68 -11.83
N GLN A 73 14.48 9.38 -12.10
CA GLN A 73 13.34 8.49 -12.38
C GLN A 73 12.91 7.74 -11.14
N ILE A 74 11.65 7.96 -10.73
CA ILE A 74 10.98 7.21 -9.65
C ILE A 74 10.19 6.09 -10.31
N TYR A 75 10.54 4.84 -10.04
CA TYR A 75 9.82 3.68 -10.52
C TYR A 75 9.16 2.94 -9.35
N ILE A 76 7.83 3.06 -9.26
CA ILE A 76 7.02 2.54 -8.15
C ILE A 76 6.44 1.18 -8.53
N GLY A 77 6.73 0.15 -7.73
CA GLY A 77 6.04 -1.13 -7.78
C GLY A 77 4.84 -1.12 -6.82
N VAL A 78 3.63 -1.39 -7.31
CA VAL A 78 2.41 -1.50 -6.50
C VAL A 78 1.89 -2.92 -6.56
N ALA A 79 1.93 -3.64 -5.44
CA ALA A 79 1.39 -4.98 -5.32
C ALA A 79 0.09 -4.95 -4.49
N CYS A 80 -1.03 -5.28 -5.12
CA CYS A 80 -2.34 -5.33 -4.49
C CYS A 80 -2.73 -6.77 -4.15
N TYR A 81 -3.40 -6.98 -3.02
CA TYR A 81 -3.90 -8.29 -2.64
C TYR A 81 -5.01 -8.78 -3.58
N ASP A 82 -5.93 -7.89 -3.96
CA ASP A 82 -7.02 -8.12 -4.91
C ASP A 82 -7.49 -6.77 -5.48
N GLN A 83 -7.34 -6.56 -6.78
CA GLN A 83 -7.81 -5.33 -7.46
C GLN A 83 -9.33 -5.32 -7.70
N LYS A 84 -10.04 -6.42 -7.45
CA LYS A 84 -11.50 -6.47 -7.52
C LYS A 84 -12.18 -5.92 -6.26
N ASP A 85 -11.42 -5.69 -5.20
CA ASP A 85 -11.88 -4.92 -4.04
C ASP A 85 -12.06 -3.46 -4.47
N THR A 86 -13.31 -2.97 -4.45
CA THR A 86 -13.64 -1.61 -4.89
C THR A 86 -12.93 -0.53 -4.10
N PHE A 87 -12.58 -0.78 -2.83
CA PHE A 87 -11.79 0.16 -2.02
C PHE A 87 -10.35 0.24 -2.54
N ILE A 88 -9.73 -0.90 -2.85
CA ILE A 88 -8.36 -0.95 -3.37
C ILE A 88 -8.31 -0.38 -4.79
N GLU A 89 -9.29 -0.68 -5.65
CA GLU A 89 -9.40 -0.09 -6.99
C GLU A 89 -9.43 1.44 -6.94
N GLU A 90 -10.35 2.02 -6.15
CA GLU A 90 -10.46 3.47 -5.99
C GLU A 90 -9.20 4.10 -5.37
N LEU A 91 -8.56 3.41 -4.41
CA LEU A 91 -7.31 3.88 -3.79
C LEU A 91 -6.16 3.92 -4.78
N VAL A 92 -6.00 2.87 -5.59
CA VAL A 92 -4.97 2.78 -6.62
C VAL A 92 -5.19 3.81 -7.72
N ASP A 93 -6.44 4.04 -8.13
CA ASP A 93 -6.75 5.08 -9.15
C ASP A 93 -6.48 6.48 -8.63
N ALA A 94 -6.83 6.78 -7.39
CA ALA A 94 -6.48 8.06 -6.76
C ALA A 94 -4.96 8.23 -6.62
N PHE A 95 -4.21 7.14 -6.39
CA PHE A 95 -2.76 7.15 -6.32
C PHE A 95 -2.12 7.42 -7.68
N LYS A 96 -2.62 6.80 -8.76
CA LYS A 96 -2.19 7.09 -10.15
C LYS A 96 -2.41 8.56 -10.50
N GLU A 97 -3.61 9.09 -10.21
CA GLU A 97 -3.95 10.50 -10.46
C GLU A 97 -2.99 11.44 -9.73
N GLN A 98 -2.70 11.14 -8.45
CA GLN A 98 -1.78 11.94 -7.65
C GLN A 98 -0.36 11.87 -8.22
N CYS A 99 0.17 10.70 -8.58
CA CYS A 99 1.48 10.55 -9.20
C CYS A 99 1.59 11.34 -10.51
N SER A 100 0.57 11.23 -11.38
CA SER A 100 0.53 11.96 -12.64
C SER A 100 0.50 13.48 -12.46
N SER A 101 -0.15 13.98 -11.41
CA SER A 101 -0.20 15.41 -11.10
C SER A 101 1.14 15.99 -10.66
N MET A 102 2.09 15.13 -10.34
CA MET A 102 3.37 15.48 -9.72
C MET A 102 4.55 15.31 -10.67
N GLU A 103 4.34 14.72 -11.82
CA GLU A 103 5.36 14.72 -12.86
C GLU A 103 5.80 16.16 -13.17
N SER A 104 7.08 16.39 -13.10
CA SER A 104 7.69 17.69 -13.38
C SER A 104 8.85 17.50 -14.36
N LYS A 105 9.49 18.62 -14.76
CA LYS A 105 10.71 18.53 -15.56
C LYS A 105 11.87 17.88 -14.82
N ASP A 106 11.79 17.84 -13.49
CA ASP A 106 12.85 17.36 -12.61
C ASP A 106 12.64 15.89 -12.19
N TYR A 107 11.40 15.36 -12.31
CA TYR A 107 11.05 13.99 -11.91
C TYR A 107 10.15 13.32 -12.94
N ALA A 108 10.53 12.13 -13.38
CA ALA A 108 9.66 11.23 -14.11
C ALA A 108 9.19 10.12 -13.17
N ILE A 109 7.88 9.90 -13.05
CA ILE A 109 7.29 8.85 -12.23
C ILE A 109 6.74 7.78 -13.16
N SER A 110 7.21 6.54 -12.99
CA SER A 110 6.63 5.37 -13.64
C SER A 110 6.08 4.41 -12.59
N MET A 111 5.07 3.63 -12.95
CA MET A 111 4.39 2.75 -12.02
C MET A 111 4.02 1.42 -12.68
N THR A 112 4.33 0.32 -12.00
CA THR A 112 3.80 -1.01 -12.33
C THR A 112 2.86 -1.46 -11.22
N ILE A 113 1.66 -1.92 -11.59
CA ILE A 113 0.64 -2.38 -10.63
C ILE A 113 0.33 -3.83 -10.95
N MET A 114 0.42 -4.70 -9.93
CA MET A 114 0.15 -6.13 -10.05
C MET A 114 -0.90 -6.56 -9.03
N ASP A 115 -1.74 -7.53 -9.44
CA ASP A 115 -2.82 -8.12 -8.65
C ASP A 115 -2.42 -9.53 -8.21
N ALA A 116 -2.33 -9.75 -6.91
CA ALA A 116 -1.98 -11.04 -6.33
C ALA A 116 -3.16 -12.02 -6.28
N SER A 117 -4.38 -11.55 -6.56
CA SER A 117 -5.61 -12.37 -6.53
C SER A 117 -5.75 -13.20 -5.25
N ASN A 118 -5.50 -12.58 -4.11
CA ASN A 118 -5.51 -13.16 -2.75
C ASN A 118 -4.45 -14.26 -2.49
N SER A 119 -3.36 -14.31 -3.26
CA SER A 119 -2.30 -15.28 -3.07
C SER A 119 -0.99 -14.64 -2.65
N GLN A 120 -0.54 -14.91 -1.41
CA GLN A 120 0.73 -14.39 -0.90
C GLN A 120 1.92 -14.88 -1.75
N ARG A 121 1.90 -16.15 -2.18
CA ARG A 121 2.95 -16.68 -3.07
C ARG A 121 3.03 -15.92 -4.39
N VAL A 122 1.88 -15.66 -5.03
CA VAL A 122 1.85 -14.88 -6.28
C VAL A 122 2.36 -13.45 -6.02
N GLN A 123 2.02 -12.86 -4.88
CA GLN A 123 2.52 -11.54 -4.51
C GLN A 123 4.04 -11.52 -4.33
N ASN A 124 4.61 -12.54 -3.69
CA ASN A 124 6.07 -12.67 -3.52
C ASN A 124 6.78 -12.72 -4.90
N ASP A 125 6.29 -13.59 -5.81
CA ASP A 125 6.82 -13.70 -7.18
C ASP A 125 6.72 -12.35 -7.94
N GLN A 126 5.63 -11.61 -7.77
CA GLN A 126 5.41 -10.29 -8.37
C GLN A 126 6.36 -9.23 -7.82
N ILE A 127 6.60 -9.23 -6.52
CA ILE A 127 7.57 -8.31 -5.87
C ILE A 127 8.97 -8.57 -6.37
N GLU A 128 9.39 -9.84 -6.47
CA GLU A 128 10.69 -10.21 -7.03
C GLU A 128 10.82 -9.72 -8.48
N GLN A 129 9.77 -9.88 -9.28
CA GLN A 129 9.75 -9.36 -10.65
C GLN A 129 9.90 -7.83 -10.67
N MET A 130 9.13 -7.08 -9.87
CA MET A 130 9.22 -5.61 -9.80
C MET A 130 10.62 -5.14 -9.41
N ILE A 131 11.26 -5.82 -8.45
CA ILE A 131 12.65 -5.56 -8.03
C ILE A 131 13.61 -5.77 -9.20
N ASN A 132 13.47 -6.88 -9.92
CA ASN A 132 14.32 -7.21 -11.07
C ASN A 132 14.10 -6.25 -12.26
N ASP A 133 12.87 -5.73 -12.41
CA ASP A 133 12.53 -4.72 -13.41
C ASP A 133 13.03 -3.31 -13.04
N GLY A 134 13.63 -3.16 -11.85
CA GLY A 134 14.29 -1.93 -11.41
C GLY A 134 13.40 -0.95 -10.65
N CYS A 135 12.32 -1.39 -10.02
CA CYS A 135 11.57 -0.56 -9.08
C CYS A 135 12.50 -0.07 -7.97
N ASN A 136 12.38 1.20 -7.59
CA ASN A 136 13.16 1.81 -6.52
C ASN A 136 12.33 2.17 -5.28
N VAL A 137 11.04 1.90 -5.30
CA VAL A 137 10.13 1.91 -4.15
C VAL A 137 9.00 0.90 -4.36
N LEU A 138 8.60 0.20 -3.30
CA LEU A 138 7.49 -0.75 -3.32
C LEU A 138 6.35 -0.23 -2.45
N CYS A 139 5.13 -0.26 -2.99
CA CYS A 139 3.88 -0.03 -2.26
C CYS A 139 3.13 -1.37 -2.21
N VAL A 140 2.94 -1.93 -1.02
CA VAL A 140 2.44 -3.31 -0.86
C VAL A 140 1.18 -3.33 -0.01
N ASN A 141 0.10 -3.82 -0.60
CA ASN A 141 -1.12 -4.20 0.12
C ASN A 141 -1.11 -5.73 0.25
N LEU A 142 -0.69 -6.23 1.39
CA LEU A 142 -0.42 -7.66 1.62
C LEU A 142 -1.62 -8.56 1.34
N ALA A 143 -1.39 -9.68 0.69
CA ALA A 143 -2.39 -10.76 0.59
C ALA A 143 -2.56 -11.44 1.97
N ASP A 144 -1.46 -11.73 2.67
CA ASP A 144 -1.46 -12.18 4.06
C ASP A 144 -0.55 -11.29 4.90
N ARG A 145 -1.15 -10.58 5.87
CA ARG A 145 -0.42 -9.66 6.76
C ARG A 145 0.57 -10.35 7.70
N THR A 146 0.47 -11.65 7.86
CA THR A 146 1.32 -12.47 8.75
C THR A 146 2.49 -13.11 8.02
N GLU A 147 2.57 -12.98 6.69
CA GLU A 147 3.63 -13.59 5.86
C GLU A 147 4.40 -12.57 4.98
N PRO A 148 4.82 -11.39 5.51
CA PRO A 148 5.56 -10.40 4.71
C PRO A 148 7.06 -10.71 4.58
N SER A 149 7.56 -11.76 5.23
CA SER A 149 8.99 -11.99 5.44
C SER A 149 9.79 -12.05 4.14
N GLU A 150 9.34 -12.82 3.14
CA GLU A 150 10.02 -12.95 1.85
C GLU A 150 10.11 -11.61 1.11
N ILE A 151 9.03 -10.84 1.12
CA ILE A 151 8.97 -9.51 0.51
C ILE A 151 9.96 -8.56 1.19
N ILE A 152 10.00 -8.57 2.54
CA ILE A 152 10.92 -7.73 3.32
C ILE A 152 12.37 -8.10 3.01
N ASP A 153 12.70 -9.39 2.98
CA ASP A 153 14.06 -9.87 2.76
C ASP A 153 14.54 -9.54 1.33
N ALA A 154 13.69 -9.74 0.31
CA ALA A 154 14.00 -9.42 -1.08
C ALA A 154 14.25 -7.91 -1.29
N ALA A 155 13.39 -7.06 -0.74
CA ALA A 155 13.53 -5.61 -0.82
C ALA A 155 14.76 -5.10 -0.05
N LYS A 156 15.01 -5.64 1.15
CA LYS A 156 16.17 -5.30 1.98
C LYS A 156 17.49 -5.65 1.31
N GLU A 157 17.59 -6.79 0.61
CA GLU A 157 18.80 -7.17 -0.13
C GLU A 157 19.18 -6.14 -1.19
N LYS A 158 18.19 -5.50 -1.81
CA LYS A 158 18.37 -4.48 -2.86
C LYS A 158 18.25 -3.05 -2.34
N ASP A 159 18.08 -2.88 -1.03
CA ASP A 159 17.93 -1.58 -0.36
C ASP A 159 16.70 -0.76 -0.85
N ILE A 160 15.63 -1.44 -1.30
CA ILE A 160 14.41 -0.85 -1.83
C ILE A 160 13.38 -0.70 -0.71
N PRO A 161 12.96 0.54 -0.34
CA PRO A 161 11.98 0.77 0.72
C PRO A 161 10.61 0.18 0.40
N ILE A 162 9.91 -0.27 1.45
CA ILE A 162 8.54 -0.76 1.35
C ILE A 162 7.59 0.16 2.12
N ILE A 163 6.51 0.56 1.46
CA ILE A 163 5.37 1.22 2.08
C ILE A 163 4.20 0.24 2.05
N PHE A 164 3.95 -0.40 3.17
CA PHE A 164 2.75 -1.20 3.33
C PHE A 164 1.54 -0.27 3.44
N PHE A 165 0.43 -0.64 2.82
CA PHE A 165 -0.79 0.16 2.91
C PHE A 165 -2.03 -0.70 3.13
N ASN A 166 -3.04 -0.15 3.81
CA ASN A 166 -4.32 -0.76 4.17
C ASN A 166 -4.18 -1.96 5.12
N ARG A 167 -3.43 -3.02 4.79
CA ARG A 167 -3.20 -4.18 5.65
C ARG A 167 -1.86 -4.04 6.37
N GLU A 168 -1.91 -3.76 7.66
CA GLU A 168 -0.74 -3.56 8.50
C GLU A 168 -0.05 -4.90 8.79
N PRO A 169 1.26 -5.06 8.49
CA PRO A 169 2.02 -6.22 8.96
C PRO A 169 1.98 -6.33 10.47
N VAL A 170 2.37 -7.49 11.02
CA VAL A 170 2.54 -7.61 12.47
C VAL A 170 3.73 -6.78 12.93
N GLU A 171 3.69 -6.31 14.17
CA GLU A 171 4.66 -5.35 14.71
C GLU A 171 6.10 -5.89 14.67
N GLU A 172 6.27 -7.20 14.88
CA GLU A 172 7.56 -7.87 14.82
C GLU A 172 8.19 -7.76 13.43
N ASP A 173 7.41 -7.88 12.38
CA ASP A 173 7.89 -7.75 11.01
C ASP A 173 8.26 -6.31 10.67
N MET A 174 7.50 -5.34 11.15
CA MET A 174 7.81 -3.92 10.95
C MET A 174 9.12 -3.49 11.61
N ARG A 175 9.62 -4.23 12.60
CA ARG A 175 10.90 -3.96 13.28
C ARG A 175 12.12 -4.58 12.60
N ARG A 176 11.93 -5.41 11.55
CA ARG A 176 13.03 -6.15 10.88
C ARG A 176 13.96 -5.25 10.07
N TRP A 177 13.48 -4.06 9.69
CA TRP A 177 14.24 -3.12 8.89
C TRP A 177 13.70 -1.70 9.05
N ASP A 178 14.58 -0.70 8.95
CA ASP A 178 14.27 0.72 9.15
C ASP A 178 13.64 1.41 7.92
N LYS A 179 13.61 0.72 6.75
CA LYS A 179 12.95 1.21 5.53
C LYS A 179 11.58 0.58 5.30
N LEU A 180 10.91 0.13 6.35
CA LEU A 180 9.54 -0.32 6.33
C LEU A 180 8.61 0.77 6.87
N TYR A 181 7.59 1.08 6.12
CA TYR A 181 6.59 2.10 6.46
C TYR A 181 5.20 1.50 6.36
N TYR A 182 4.26 2.03 7.13
CA TYR A 182 2.86 1.66 7.04
C TYR A 182 1.97 2.89 6.93
N VAL A 183 1.00 2.82 6.02
CA VAL A 183 -0.04 3.83 5.84
C VAL A 183 -1.41 3.15 5.83
N GLY A 184 -2.23 3.46 6.82
CA GLY A 184 -3.58 2.90 6.98
C GLY A 184 -4.50 3.77 7.82
N GLY A 185 -5.76 3.35 7.89
CA GLY A 185 -6.76 3.97 8.75
C GLY A 185 -6.60 3.52 10.21
N LYS A 186 -7.08 4.34 11.15
CA LYS A 186 -7.22 3.94 12.55
C LYS A 186 -8.54 3.19 12.71
N ALA A 187 -8.51 1.86 12.64
CA ALA A 187 -9.69 1.01 12.69
C ALA A 187 -10.56 1.25 13.95
N LYS A 188 -9.92 1.38 15.11
CA LYS A 188 -10.59 1.67 16.38
C LYS A 188 -11.36 3.00 16.31
N GLN A 189 -10.71 4.08 15.89
CA GLN A 189 -11.37 5.38 15.74
C GLN A 189 -12.54 5.32 14.76
N SER A 190 -12.41 4.54 13.69
CA SER A 190 -13.50 4.35 12.72
C SER A 190 -14.71 3.66 13.34
N GLY A 191 -14.50 2.65 14.20
CA GLY A 191 -15.57 1.99 14.93
C GLY A 191 -16.19 2.90 16.01
N GLU A 192 -15.37 3.63 16.76
CA GLU A 192 -15.83 4.59 17.77
C GLU A 192 -16.75 5.65 17.15
N LEU A 193 -16.33 6.29 16.06
CA LEU A 193 -17.13 7.29 15.34
C LEU A 193 -18.45 6.71 14.80
N GLN A 194 -18.45 5.49 14.29
CA GLN A 194 -19.66 4.81 13.85
C GLN A 194 -20.63 4.58 15.03
N GLY A 195 -20.11 4.16 16.18
CA GLY A 195 -20.90 3.94 17.38
C GLY A 195 -21.47 5.23 17.95
N GLU A 196 -20.68 6.31 17.98
CA GLU A 196 -21.14 7.65 18.40
C GLU A 196 -22.28 8.16 17.51
N LEU A 197 -22.11 8.12 16.19
CA LEU A 197 -23.15 8.53 15.24
C LEU A 197 -24.44 7.71 15.38
N ALA A 198 -24.31 6.40 15.60
CA ALA A 198 -25.45 5.52 15.81
C ALA A 198 -26.13 5.82 17.17
N ALA A 199 -25.35 6.05 18.22
CA ALA A 199 -25.88 6.41 19.54
C ALA A 199 -26.65 7.73 19.51
N ASP A 200 -26.09 8.74 18.84
CA ASP A 200 -26.75 10.05 18.69
C ASP A 200 -28.07 9.91 17.93
N PHE A 201 -28.09 9.10 16.85
CA PHE A 201 -29.32 8.81 16.12
C PHE A 201 -30.36 8.11 17.01
N ILE A 202 -29.98 7.09 17.77
CA ILE A 202 -30.86 6.31 18.65
C ILE A 202 -31.45 7.20 19.74
N LYS A 203 -30.63 8.05 20.37
CA LYS A 203 -31.07 8.95 21.46
C LYS A 203 -32.20 9.93 21.02
N VAL A 204 -32.17 10.39 19.78
CA VAL A 204 -33.19 11.31 19.24
C VAL A 204 -34.34 10.60 18.50
N ASN A 205 -34.28 9.29 18.34
CA ASN A 205 -35.26 8.46 17.65
C ASN A 205 -35.68 7.26 18.51
N PRO A 206 -36.54 7.45 19.55
CA PRO A 206 -37.00 6.38 20.42
C PRO A 206 -37.63 5.18 19.69
N GLN A 207 -38.23 5.42 18.50
CA GLN A 207 -38.77 4.39 17.62
C GLN A 207 -37.73 3.41 17.05
N ALA A 208 -36.42 3.62 17.28
CA ALA A 208 -35.39 2.66 16.98
C ALA A 208 -35.50 1.39 17.83
N ASP A 209 -36.05 1.50 19.04
CA ASP A 209 -36.51 0.36 19.86
C ASP A 209 -37.90 -0.06 19.35
N ARG A 210 -37.94 -1.01 18.41
CA ARG A 210 -39.17 -1.36 17.68
C ARG A 210 -40.15 -2.20 18.50
N ASN A 211 -39.70 -2.94 19.45
CA ASN A 211 -40.51 -3.81 20.35
C ASN A 211 -40.75 -3.18 21.72
N ASN A 212 -40.16 -2.02 22.00
CA ASN A 212 -40.29 -1.25 23.26
C ASN A 212 -39.84 -2.06 24.50
N ASP A 213 -38.80 -2.88 24.35
CA ASP A 213 -38.21 -3.67 25.46
C ASP A 213 -37.03 -2.98 26.15
N GLY A 214 -36.67 -1.79 25.71
CA GLY A 214 -35.55 -1.00 26.22
C GLY A 214 -34.20 -1.42 25.64
N LYS A 215 -34.17 -2.23 24.58
CA LYS A 215 -32.97 -2.66 23.89
C LYS A 215 -33.02 -2.34 22.41
N ILE A 216 -31.88 -1.96 21.86
CA ILE A 216 -31.74 -1.79 20.43
C ILE A 216 -31.27 -3.10 19.81
N GLN A 217 -32.12 -3.66 18.99
CA GLN A 217 -31.82 -4.86 18.21
C GLN A 217 -30.97 -4.50 17.00
N TYR A 218 -29.89 -5.26 16.80
CA TYR A 218 -28.97 -4.95 15.71
C TYR A 218 -28.41 -6.18 15.01
N VAL A 219 -28.00 -6.01 13.77
CA VAL A 219 -27.22 -6.95 12.98
C VAL A 219 -25.89 -6.33 12.59
N ILE A 220 -24.85 -7.13 12.44
CA ILE A 220 -23.54 -6.69 11.94
C ILE A 220 -23.21 -7.42 10.66
N LEU A 221 -22.81 -6.65 9.65
CA LEU A 221 -22.10 -7.15 8.48
C LEU A 221 -20.63 -6.75 8.62
N GLU A 222 -19.79 -7.75 8.90
CA GLU A 222 -18.34 -7.56 9.02
C GLU A 222 -17.66 -7.72 7.66
N GLY A 223 -16.47 -7.16 7.50
CA GLY A 223 -15.67 -7.30 6.30
C GLY A 223 -15.13 -8.71 6.09
N GLU A 224 -13.86 -8.85 5.81
CA GLU A 224 -13.19 -10.14 5.58
C GLU A 224 -12.84 -10.81 6.92
N MET A 225 -13.04 -12.13 6.97
CA MET A 225 -12.66 -12.93 8.15
C MET A 225 -11.15 -12.83 8.43
N GLY A 226 -10.80 -12.55 9.68
CA GLY A 226 -9.40 -12.41 10.09
C GLY A 226 -8.74 -11.08 9.71
N HIS A 227 -9.42 -10.20 8.99
CA HIS A 227 -8.91 -8.88 8.70
C HIS A 227 -8.93 -8.01 9.97
N GLN A 228 -7.76 -7.51 10.38
CA GLN A 228 -7.60 -6.75 11.62
C GLN A 228 -8.57 -5.57 11.72
N ASP A 229 -8.69 -4.77 10.67
CA ASP A 229 -9.60 -3.62 10.67
C ASP A 229 -11.07 -4.01 10.78
N ALA A 230 -11.47 -5.14 10.19
CA ALA A 230 -12.85 -5.63 10.29
C ALA A 230 -13.19 -5.97 11.74
N ILE A 231 -12.32 -6.73 12.40
CA ILE A 231 -12.48 -7.16 13.79
C ILE A 231 -12.51 -5.93 14.71
N ILE A 232 -11.50 -5.07 14.64
CA ILE A 232 -11.39 -3.90 15.50
C ILE A 232 -12.57 -2.94 15.32
N ARG A 233 -13.02 -2.68 14.09
CA ARG A 233 -14.20 -1.81 13.84
C ARG A 233 -15.47 -2.42 14.41
N THR A 234 -15.66 -3.73 14.22
CA THR A 234 -16.82 -4.46 14.72
C THR A 234 -16.90 -4.40 16.26
N GLU A 235 -15.77 -4.60 16.93
CA GLU A 235 -15.71 -4.50 18.40
C GLU A 235 -15.93 -3.06 18.87
N SER A 236 -15.19 -2.11 18.30
CA SER A 236 -15.23 -0.71 18.73
C SER A 236 -16.58 -0.03 18.52
N VAL A 237 -17.34 -0.38 17.46
CA VAL A 237 -18.71 0.17 17.29
C VAL A 237 -19.65 -0.30 18.38
N VAL A 238 -19.58 -1.57 18.78
CA VAL A 238 -20.40 -2.13 19.84
C VAL A 238 -20.01 -1.55 21.20
N GLU A 239 -18.70 -1.43 21.47
CA GLU A 239 -18.19 -0.82 22.70
C GLU A 239 -18.61 0.66 22.81
N SER A 240 -18.51 1.42 21.74
CA SER A 240 -18.91 2.83 21.70
C SER A 240 -20.40 3.01 21.96
N LEU A 241 -21.26 2.16 21.37
CA LEU A 241 -22.70 2.17 21.65
C LEU A 241 -23.00 1.90 23.13
N LYS A 242 -22.34 0.89 23.72
CA LYS A 242 -22.49 0.57 25.15
C LYS A 242 -21.98 1.70 26.06
N ALA A 243 -20.84 2.32 25.70
CA ALA A 243 -20.30 3.47 26.42
C ALA A 243 -21.21 4.71 26.37
N ASN A 244 -22.12 4.76 25.39
CA ASN A 244 -23.14 5.79 25.24
C ASN A 244 -24.48 5.39 25.89
N ASP A 245 -24.47 4.41 26.80
CA ASP A 245 -25.64 3.92 27.54
C ASP A 245 -26.75 3.31 26.65
N ILE A 246 -26.40 2.81 25.47
CA ILE A 246 -27.34 2.08 24.61
C ILE A 246 -27.34 0.61 24.99
N SER A 247 -28.46 0.11 25.46
CA SER A 247 -28.69 -1.32 25.72
C SER A 247 -28.88 -2.03 24.37
N LEU A 248 -28.11 -3.11 24.15
CA LEU A 248 -28.02 -3.76 22.83
C LEU A 248 -28.46 -5.22 22.88
N GLU A 249 -29.17 -5.67 21.86
CA GLU A 249 -29.46 -7.07 21.58
C GLU A 249 -28.98 -7.45 20.16
N LYS A 250 -27.97 -8.32 20.08
CA LYS A 250 -27.43 -8.78 18.81
C LYS A 250 -28.29 -9.88 18.20
N LEU A 251 -28.98 -9.61 17.10
CA LEU A 251 -29.78 -10.57 16.37
C LEU A 251 -28.94 -11.46 15.45
N SER A 252 -27.99 -10.87 14.75
CA SER A 252 -27.14 -11.60 13.80
C SER A 252 -25.76 -10.97 13.61
N TYR A 253 -24.83 -11.82 13.22
CA TYR A 253 -23.49 -11.46 12.79
C TYR A 253 -23.17 -12.23 11.51
N GLN A 254 -22.75 -11.52 10.45
CA GLN A 254 -22.46 -12.10 9.15
C GLN A 254 -21.17 -11.50 8.58
N ILE A 255 -20.38 -12.29 7.88
CA ILE A 255 -19.16 -11.85 7.19
C ILE A 255 -19.53 -11.59 5.74
N ALA A 256 -19.21 -10.40 5.22
CA ALA A 256 -19.50 -9.97 3.87
C ALA A 256 -18.26 -9.82 2.97
N ASN A 257 -17.05 -10.10 3.49
CA ASN A 257 -15.78 -10.16 2.75
C ASN A 257 -15.50 -8.90 1.90
N TRP A 258 -15.84 -7.69 2.39
CA TRP A 258 -15.76 -6.45 1.62
C TRP A 258 -16.48 -6.48 0.26
N ASN A 259 -17.30 -7.52 0.03
CA ASN A 259 -17.99 -7.76 -1.23
C ASN A 259 -19.42 -7.18 -1.18
N ARG A 260 -19.67 -6.20 -2.03
CA ARG A 260 -20.96 -5.49 -2.09
C ARG A 260 -22.15 -6.44 -2.34
N ALA A 261 -21.99 -7.39 -3.27
CA ALA A 261 -23.07 -8.32 -3.62
C ALA A 261 -23.36 -9.28 -2.47
N GLN A 262 -22.33 -9.77 -1.77
CA GLN A 262 -22.49 -10.59 -0.57
C GLN A 262 -23.18 -9.81 0.54
N ALA A 263 -22.75 -8.58 0.83
CA ALA A 263 -23.36 -7.73 1.84
C ALA A 263 -24.86 -7.48 1.55
N GLN A 264 -25.19 -7.16 0.30
CA GLN A 264 -26.57 -6.95 -0.12
C GLN A 264 -27.42 -8.23 0.06
N THR A 265 -26.93 -9.38 -0.40
CA THR A 265 -27.64 -10.66 -0.30
C THR A 265 -27.89 -11.03 1.17
N ARG A 266 -26.87 -10.90 2.03
CA ARG A 266 -26.99 -11.19 3.47
C ARG A 266 -27.96 -10.23 4.15
N MET A 267 -27.90 -8.94 3.86
CA MET A 267 -28.83 -7.97 4.43
C MET A 267 -30.29 -8.26 4.00
N MET A 268 -30.54 -8.58 2.74
CA MET A 268 -31.87 -8.98 2.26
C MET A 268 -32.42 -10.18 3.03
N GLN A 269 -31.57 -11.19 3.28
CA GLN A 269 -31.95 -12.36 4.08
C GLN A 269 -32.30 -11.99 5.52
N LEU A 270 -31.48 -11.13 6.16
CA LEU A 270 -31.72 -10.67 7.53
C LEU A 270 -33.00 -9.85 7.66
N ILE A 271 -33.27 -8.94 6.72
CA ILE A 271 -34.53 -8.16 6.70
C ILE A 271 -35.77 -9.08 6.55
N GLY A 272 -35.64 -10.20 5.83
CA GLY A 272 -36.72 -11.17 5.69
C GLY A 272 -36.90 -12.09 6.90
N GLN A 273 -35.90 -12.16 7.77
CA GLN A 273 -35.90 -13.00 8.97
C GLN A 273 -36.42 -12.27 10.21
N TYR A 274 -36.14 -10.99 10.32
CA TYR A 274 -36.43 -10.11 11.47
C TYR A 274 -37.32 -8.93 11.04
#